data_5ad4ae92a10d1098a7d1c99deca631e3
#
_entry.id   5ad4ae92a10d1098a7d1c99deca631e3
#
_cell.length_a   1.000
_cell.length_b   1.000
_cell.length_c   1.000
_cell.angle_alpha   90.00
_cell.angle_beta   90.00
_cell.angle_gamma   90.00
#
_symmetry.space_group_name_H-M   'P 1'
#
loop_
_entity.id
_entity.type
_entity.pdbx_description
1 polymer ?
#
loop_
_entity_poly.entity_id
_entity_poly.type
_entity_poly.pdbx_seq_one_letter_code
_entity_poly.pdbx_strand_id
1 'polypeptide(L)'
;KYERQLNAAAAKYGYEIEYFPSSAEAVGRVDDCEILYGHCSQKVIRSAKSLKWYCCCWAGVDHFCDESLYQNPDCRLTNSSGAYGTTISEHLIMVCLMLLRRQMEYTEIIRAGGWETLPGGIRSLHGARITVLGTGDIGTEFARRAQAFHPACITGVRRTVRSSDPAFTSIHAIAELDSVCLLYTSPSPRDMR
;
A
#
# COMPACT_ATOMS: atom_id res chain seq x y z
N LYS A 1 23.60 4.35 0.10
CA LYS A 1 23.86 2.91 -0.13
C LYS A 1 23.84 2.57 -1.63
N TYR A 2 22.96 3.19 -2.42
CA TYR A 2 22.74 2.87 -3.83
C TYR A 2 23.39 3.86 -4.81
N GLU A 3 24.04 4.92 -4.34
CA GLU A 3 24.64 5.98 -5.18
C GLU A 3 25.61 5.41 -6.23
N ARG A 4 26.48 4.46 -5.82
CA ARG A 4 27.42 3.83 -6.76
C ARG A 4 26.72 3.10 -7.91
N GLN A 5 25.61 2.43 -7.61
CA GLN A 5 24.84 1.70 -8.62
C GLN A 5 24.09 2.66 -9.54
N LEU A 6 23.50 3.72 -8.96
CA LEU A 6 22.81 4.76 -9.72
C LEU A 6 23.76 5.51 -10.64
N ASN A 7 24.93 5.93 -10.13
CA ASN A 7 25.95 6.60 -10.96
C ASN A 7 26.45 5.70 -12.09
N ALA A 8 26.69 4.42 -11.83
CA ALA A 8 27.09 3.48 -12.86
C ALA A 8 25.99 3.27 -13.93
N ALA A 9 24.74 3.24 -13.51
CA ALA A 9 23.61 3.13 -14.43
C ALA A 9 23.47 4.40 -15.28
N ALA A 10 23.54 5.58 -14.67
CA ALA A 10 23.45 6.86 -15.35
C ALA A 10 24.56 7.04 -16.39
N ALA A 11 25.82 6.79 -16.00
CA ALA A 11 26.97 6.90 -16.88
C ALA A 11 26.88 6.00 -18.12
N LYS A 12 26.27 4.80 -17.99
CA LYS A 12 26.03 3.89 -19.13
C LYS A 12 25.16 4.53 -20.22
N TYR A 13 24.30 5.46 -19.86
CA TYR A 13 23.39 6.14 -20.78
C TYR A 13 23.75 7.61 -21.02
N GLY A 14 24.92 8.05 -20.57
CA GLY A 14 25.43 9.41 -20.78
C GLY A 14 24.79 10.46 -19.86
N TYR A 15 24.23 10.04 -18.72
CA TYR A 15 23.70 10.95 -17.72
C TYR A 15 24.69 11.16 -16.57
N GLU A 16 24.67 12.37 -16.01
CA GLU A 16 25.28 12.71 -14.73
C GLU A 16 24.21 12.87 -13.67
N ILE A 17 24.51 12.50 -12.41
CA ILE A 17 23.56 12.64 -11.31
C ILE A 17 24.05 13.69 -10.34
N GLU A 18 23.22 14.68 -10.07
CA GLU A 18 23.36 15.59 -8.94
C GLU A 18 22.44 15.16 -7.80
N TYR A 19 22.97 15.11 -6.57
CA TYR A 19 22.24 14.71 -5.37
C TYR A 19 21.95 15.92 -4.50
N PHE A 20 20.69 16.05 -4.09
CA PHE A 20 20.24 17.10 -3.19
C PHE A 20 19.77 16.49 -1.87
N PRO A 21 20.26 16.98 -0.72
CA PRO A 21 19.81 16.52 0.61
C PRO A 21 18.33 16.80 0.86
N SER A 22 17.76 17.83 0.23
CA SER A 22 16.37 18.21 0.36
C SER A 22 15.80 18.83 -0.92
N SER A 23 14.48 18.75 -1.07
CA SER A 23 13.77 19.45 -2.15
C SER A 23 14.00 20.97 -2.15
N ALA A 24 14.21 21.57 -0.97
CA ALA A 24 14.42 23.01 -0.86
C ALA A 24 15.71 23.47 -1.56
N GLU A 25 16.75 22.65 -1.48
CA GLU A 25 18.06 22.91 -2.10
C GLU A 25 18.06 22.68 -3.62
N ALA A 26 17.13 21.86 -4.11
CA ALA A 26 16.98 21.58 -5.53
C ALA A 26 16.23 22.70 -6.30
N VAL A 27 15.41 23.51 -5.61
CA VAL A 27 14.61 24.56 -6.25
C VAL A 27 15.53 25.57 -6.96
N GLY A 28 15.30 25.77 -8.27
CA GLY A 28 16.07 26.68 -9.11
C GLY A 28 17.45 26.18 -9.54
N ARG A 29 17.78 24.91 -9.23
CA ARG A 29 19.03 24.26 -9.62
C ARG A 29 18.84 23.07 -10.58
N VAL A 30 17.60 22.86 -11.02
CA VAL A 30 17.19 21.72 -11.86
C VAL A 30 16.63 22.17 -13.20
N ASP A 31 16.95 23.38 -13.66
CA ASP A 31 16.39 23.98 -14.87
C ASP A 31 16.69 23.16 -16.14
N ASP A 32 17.88 22.58 -16.22
CA ASP A 32 18.36 21.73 -17.31
C ASP A 32 18.21 20.20 -17.05
N CYS A 33 17.65 19.86 -15.91
CA CYS A 33 17.45 18.47 -15.50
C CYS A 33 16.41 17.76 -16.40
N GLU A 34 16.80 16.65 -17.01
CA GLU A 34 15.89 15.84 -17.83
C GLU A 34 15.13 14.78 -17.02
N ILE A 35 15.70 14.30 -15.91
CA ILE A 35 15.14 13.25 -15.07
C ILE A 35 15.18 13.67 -13.61
N LEU A 36 14.03 13.68 -12.95
CA LEU A 36 13.95 13.79 -11.49
C LEU A 36 13.63 12.42 -10.88
N TYR A 37 14.40 12.01 -9.89
CA TYR A 37 14.17 10.78 -9.13
C TYR A 37 14.05 11.09 -7.64
N GLY A 38 12.99 10.64 -7.03
CA GLY A 38 12.79 10.76 -5.59
C GLY A 38 11.47 11.43 -5.21
N HIS A 39 11.42 11.95 -3.98
CA HIS A 39 10.28 12.72 -3.48
C HIS A 39 10.54 14.22 -3.66
N CYS A 40 10.11 14.76 -4.78
CA CYS A 40 10.27 16.18 -5.10
C CYS A 40 9.04 16.99 -4.65
N SER A 41 9.27 18.24 -4.22
CA SER A 41 8.15 19.18 -4.04
C SER A 41 7.65 19.68 -5.40
N GLN A 42 6.40 20.13 -5.47
CA GLN A 42 5.86 20.73 -6.69
C GLN A 42 6.69 21.94 -7.17
N LYS A 43 7.34 22.67 -6.23
CA LYS A 43 8.21 23.81 -6.57
C LYS A 43 9.42 23.36 -7.38
N VAL A 44 10.03 22.21 -7.05
CA VAL A 44 11.14 21.63 -7.82
C VAL A 44 10.67 21.26 -9.22
N ILE A 45 9.53 20.56 -9.33
CA ILE A 45 8.98 20.14 -10.64
C ILE A 45 8.72 21.37 -11.52
N ARG A 46 8.10 22.43 -10.97
CA ARG A 46 7.85 23.68 -11.70
C ARG A 46 9.13 24.39 -12.14
N SER A 47 10.25 24.23 -11.44
CA SER A 47 11.54 24.86 -11.83
C SER A 47 12.30 24.05 -12.87
N ALA A 48 11.98 22.78 -13.08
CA ALA A 48 12.68 21.90 -14.02
C ALA A 48 12.16 22.09 -15.47
N LYS A 49 12.74 23.03 -16.22
CA LYS A 49 12.28 23.40 -17.56
C LYS A 49 12.49 22.32 -18.61
N SER A 50 13.56 21.53 -18.47
CA SER A 50 13.95 20.49 -19.41
C SER A 50 13.45 19.11 -19.03
N LEU A 51 12.56 19.00 -18.01
CA LEU A 51 12.13 17.73 -17.45
C LEU A 51 11.38 16.87 -18.46
N LYS A 52 11.88 15.66 -18.69
CA LYS A 52 11.26 14.65 -19.56
C LYS A 52 10.65 13.51 -18.76
N TRP A 53 11.17 13.23 -17.54
CA TRP A 53 10.70 12.14 -16.71
C TRP A 53 10.81 12.48 -15.23
N TYR A 54 9.68 12.41 -14.54
CA TYR A 54 9.65 12.41 -13.07
C TYR A 54 9.36 11.01 -12.54
N CYS A 55 10.37 10.39 -11.93
CA CYS A 55 10.27 9.09 -11.28
C CYS A 55 10.03 9.28 -9.77
N CYS A 56 8.77 9.28 -9.35
CA CYS A 56 8.40 9.42 -7.96
C CYS A 56 8.64 8.12 -7.19
N CYS A 57 9.32 8.19 -6.05
CA CYS A 57 9.60 7.01 -5.20
C CYS A 57 8.41 6.58 -4.34
N TRP A 58 7.27 7.27 -4.39
CA TRP A 58 6.06 6.95 -3.66
C TRP A 58 4.99 6.32 -4.57
N ALA A 59 4.08 5.55 -3.99
CA ALA A 59 2.97 4.98 -4.76
C ALA A 59 1.86 6.01 -5.01
N GLY A 60 1.55 6.87 -4.02
CA GLY A 60 0.55 7.92 -4.15
C GLY A 60 1.11 9.13 -4.87
N VAL A 61 0.54 9.50 -6.02
CA VAL A 61 1.01 10.58 -6.89
C VAL A 61 -0.10 11.55 -7.31
N ASP A 62 -1.26 11.49 -6.70
CA ASP A 62 -2.43 12.28 -7.12
C ASP A 62 -2.13 13.78 -7.25
N HIS A 63 -1.33 14.32 -6.33
CA HIS A 63 -0.93 15.73 -6.33
C HIS A 63 0.18 16.07 -7.34
N PHE A 64 0.68 15.08 -8.08
CA PHE A 64 1.62 15.25 -9.20
C PHE A 64 0.96 15.01 -10.57
N CYS A 65 -0.32 14.63 -10.61
CA CYS A 65 -1.06 14.39 -11.84
C CYS A 65 -1.60 15.67 -12.50
N ASP A 66 -1.39 16.82 -11.89
CA ASP A 66 -1.75 18.12 -12.49
C ASP A 66 -0.72 18.48 -13.57
N GLU A 67 -1.15 18.47 -14.83
CA GLU A 67 -0.30 18.75 -15.99
C GLU A 67 0.32 20.15 -15.92
N SER A 68 -0.32 21.11 -15.25
CA SER A 68 0.20 22.48 -15.07
C SER A 68 1.47 22.56 -14.22
N LEU A 69 1.86 21.45 -13.56
CA LEU A 69 3.12 21.37 -12.83
C LEU A 69 4.33 21.27 -13.75
N TYR A 70 4.14 20.78 -14.97
CA TYR A 70 5.21 20.43 -15.88
C TYR A 70 5.36 21.48 -16.98
N GLN A 71 6.57 21.99 -17.16
CA GLN A 71 6.89 22.91 -18.26
C GLN A 71 6.85 22.18 -19.62
N ASN A 72 7.22 20.89 -19.62
CA ASN A 72 7.16 20.05 -20.80
C ASN A 72 5.87 19.19 -20.74
N PRO A 73 4.93 19.36 -21.70
CA PRO A 73 3.68 18.60 -21.73
C PRO A 73 3.89 17.10 -21.99
N ASP A 74 5.03 16.71 -22.58
CA ASP A 74 5.38 15.32 -22.83
C ASP A 74 6.12 14.66 -21.66
N CYS A 75 6.24 15.34 -20.52
CA CYS A 75 6.89 14.80 -19.34
C CYS A 75 6.15 13.55 -18.83
N ARG A 76 6.89 12.49 -18.59
CA ARG A 76 6.33 11.25 -18.06
C ARG A 76 6.43 11.22 -16.53
N LEU A 77 5.31 10.94 -15.86
CA LEU A 77 5.27 10.64 -14.44
C LEU A 77 5.21 9.12 -14.25
N THR A 78 6.12 8.57 -13.46
CA THR A 78 6.06 7.20 -12.96
C THR A 78 6.13 7.16 -11.44
N ASN A 79 5.59 6.12 -10.84
CA ASN A 79 5.55 5.96 -9.40
C ASN A 79 5.97 4.54 -8.97
N SER A 80 6.07 4.33 -7.66
CA SER A 80 6.45 3.03 -7.09
C SER A 80 5.25 2.13 -6.78
N SER A 81 4.20 2.16 -7.61
CA SER A 81 3.10 1.19 -7.52
C SER A 81 3.63 -0.23 -7.70
N GLY A 82 3.18 -1.16 -6.86
CA GLY A 82 3.64 -2.55 -6.85
C GLY A 82 4.86 -2.82 -5.96
N ALA A 83 5.51 -1.78 -5.42
CA ALA A 83 6.69 -1.96 -4.57
C ALA A 83 6.35 -2.28 -3.09
N TYR A 84 5.13 -2.03 -2.66
CA TYR A 84 4.73 -2.07 -1.26
C TYR A 84 3.89 -3.29 -0.86
N GLY A 85 3.42 -4.06 -1.83
CA GLY A 85 2.49 -5.17 -1.62
C GLY A 85 2.99 -6.16 -0.57
N THR A 86 4.24 -6.60 -0.66
CA THR A 86 4.85 -7.55 0.27
C THR A 86 4.89 -7.00 1.70
N THR A 87 5.54 -5.87 1.91
CA THR A 87 5.79 -5.35 3.26
C THR A 87 4.49 -4.92 3.97
N ILE A 88 3.57 -4.29 3.24
CA ILE A 88 2.29 -3.86 3.82
C ILE A 88 1.40 -5.07 4.10
N SER A 89 1.37 -6.08 3.22
CA SER A 89 0.55 -7.26 3.46
C SER A 89 1.03 -8.09 4.66
N GLU A 90 2.33 -8.19 4.90
CA GLU A 90 2.88 -8.80 6.11
C GLU A 90 2.45 -8.02 7.37
N HIS A 91 2.53 -6.70 7.32
CA HIS A 91 2.04 -5.84 8.41
C HIS A 91 0.54 -6.05 8.65
N LEU A 92 -0.29 -6.15 7.60
CA LEU A 92 -1.71 -6.43 7.73
C LEU A 92 -2.00 -7.78 8.37
N ILE A 93 -1.26 -8.84 8.02
CA ILE A 93 -1.38 -10.16 8.68
C ILE A 93 -1.04 -10.04 10.17
N MET A 94 0.06 -9.37 10.50
CA MET A 94 0.44 -9.11 11.89
C MET A 94 -0.68 -8.42 12.67
N VAL A 95 -1.21 -7.32 12.15
CA VAL A 95 -2.30 -6.56 12.79
C VAL A 95 -3.56 -7.40 12.93
N CYS A 96 -3.96 -8.15 11.91
CA CYS A 96 -5.10 -9.06 11.98
C CYS A 96 -4.94 -10.11 13.10
N LEU A 97 -3.77 -10.73 13.20
CA LEU A 97 -3.48 -11.69 14.26
C LEU A 97 -3.48 -11.03 15.63
N MET A 98 -2.89 -9.86 15.79
CA MET A 98 -2.90 -9.10 17.06
C MET A 98 -4.32 -8.80 17.53
N LEU A 99 -5.19 -8.36 16.62
CA LEU A 99 -6.60 -8.05 16.93
C LEU A 99 -7.39 -9.31 17.28
N LEU A 100 -7.28 -10.37 16.47
CA LEU A 100 -8.02 -11.62 16.68
C LEU A 100 -7.57 -12.34 17.95
N ARG A 101 -6.31 -12.22 18.32
CA ARG A 101 -5.72 -12.82 19.53
C ARG A 101 -5.77 -11.88 20.74
N ARG A 102 -6.36 -10.68 20.61
CA ARG A 102 -6.48 -9.68 21.68
C ARG A 102 -5.12 -9.32 22.31
N GLN A 103 -4.09 -9.25 21.47
CA GLN A 103 -2.71 -9.10 21.91
C GLN A 103 -2.50 -7.86 22.79
N MET A 104 -3.15 -6.74 22.49
CA MET A 104 -3.01 -5.50 23.28
C MET A 104 -3.49 -5.70 24.71
N GLU A 105 -4.66 -6.30 24.88
CA GLU A 105 -5.26 -6.54 26.20
C GLU A 105 -4.40 -7.52 27.02
N TYR A 106 -3.94 -8.61 26.42
CA TYR A 106 -3.04 -9.55 27.09
C TYR A 106 -1.68 -8.90 27.42
N THR A 107 -1.19 -7.98 26.60
CA THR A 107 0.04 -7.26 26.91
C THR A 107 -0.09 -6.43 28.19
N GLU A 108 -1.23 -5.78 28.43
CA GLU A 108 -1.46 -5.01 29.66
C GLU A 108 -1.56 -5.93 30.89
N ILE A 109 -2.22 -7.10 30.76
CA ILE A 109 -2.26 -8.10 31.85
C ILE A 109 -0.85 -8.55 32.22
N ILE A 110 -0.03 -8.88 31.20
CA ILE A 110 1.36 -9.34 31.43
C ILE A 110 2.20 -8.23 32.06
N ARG A 111 2.07 -6.98 31.62
CA ARG A 111 2.79 -5.85 32.21
C ARG A 111 2.43 -5.61 33.68
N ALA A 112 1.17 -5.89 34.04
CA ALA A 112 0.71 -5.84 35.41
C ALA A 112 1.14 -7.06 36.27
N GLY A 113 1.88 -8.02 35.70
CA GLY A 113 2.27 -9.28 36.36
C GLY A 113 1.11 -10.26 36.51
N GLY A 114 0.00 -10.06 35.77
CA GLY A 114 -1.18 -10.90 35.80
C GLY A 114 -1.08 -12.10 34.87
N TRP A 115 -1.90 -13.12 35.17
CA TRP A 115 -2.12 -14.31 34.36
C TRP A 115 -3.62 -14.62 34.34
N GLU A 116 -4.33 -13.97 33.41
CA GLU A 116 -5.79 -13.99 33.36
C GLU A 116 -6.29 -14.42 31.98
N THR A 117 -7.45 -15.05 31.95
CA THR A 117 -8.14 -15.35 30.69
C THR A 117 -9.22 -14.30 30.44
N LEU A 118 -9.12 -13.60 29.31
CA LEU A 118 -10.09 -12.59 28.95
C LEU A 118 -11.44 -13.23 28.55
N PRO A 119 -12.57 -12.70 29.03
CA PRO A 119 -13.90 -13.18 28.65
C PRO A 119 -14.14 -12.99 27.15
N GLY A 120 -14.93 -13.88 26.54
CA GLY A 120 -15.27 -13.84 25.12
C GLY A 120 -14.26 -14.54 24.18
N GLY A 121 -13.16 -15.05 24.77
CA GLY A 121 -12.16 -15.85 24.04
C GLY A 121 -11.37 -15.08 22.98
N ILE A 122 -10.68 -15.83 22.15
CA ILE A 122 -9.89 -15.36 21.01
C ILE A 122 -10.45 -15.94 19.71
N ARG A 123 -10.15 -15.28 18.59
CA ARG A 123 -10.55 -15.74 17.24
C ARG A 123 -9.34 -16.13 16.41
N SER A 124 -9.59 -16.80 15.28
CA SER A 124 -8.56 -17.25 14.34
C SER A 124 -8.88 -16.80 12.92
N LEU A 125 -7.85 -16.68 12.09
CA LEU A 125 -8.02 -16.57 10.64
C LEU A 125 -8.45 -17.89 10.01
N HIS A 126 -8.10 -19.03 10.63
CA HIS A 126 -8.58 -20.35 10.19
C HIS A 126 -10.10 -20.40 10.21
N GLY A 127 -10.70 -20.78 9.09
CA GLY A 127 -12.14 -20.84 8.93
C GLY A 127 -12.85 -19.47 8.86
N ALA A 128 -12.12 -18.36 8.97
CA ALA A 128 -12.70 -17.02 8.91
C ALA A 128 -13.20 -16.69 7.49
N ARG A 129 -14.21 -15.85 7.40
CA ARG A 129 -14.65 -15.20 6.16
C ARG A 129 -13.96 -13.83 6.09
N ILE A 130 -13.18 -13.60 5.06
CA ILE A 130 -12.37 -12.39 4.91
C ILE A 130 -12.90 -11.57 3.74
N THR A 131 -13.19 -10.29 3.96
CA THR A 131 -13.53 -9.35 2.89
C THR A 131 -12.39 -8.34 2.74
N VAL A 132 -11.86 -8.21 1.54
CA VAL A 132 -10.77 -7.30 1.20
C VAL A 132 -11.30 -6.17 0.33
N LEU A 133 -11.34 -4.96 0.87
CA LEU A 133 -11.73 -3.75 0.14
C LEU A 133 -10.52 -3.19 -0.62
N GLY A 134 -10.53 -3.38 -1.94
CA GLY A 134 -9.42 -3.05 -2.82
C GLY A 134 -8.57 -4.26 -3.17
N THR A 135 -8.75 -4.79 -4.38
CA THR A 135 -7.99 -5.94 -4.92
C THR A 135 -6.86 -5.47 -5.85
N GLY A 136 -6.15 -4.41 -5.45
CA GLY A 136 -4.92 -3.95 -6.06
C GLY A 136 -3.72 -4.74 -5.54
N ASP A 137 -2.52 -4.19 -5.70
CA ASP A 137 -1.26 -4.79 -5.27
C ASP A 137 -1.32 -5.27 -3.81
N ILE A 138 -1.57 -4.37 -2.87
CA ILE A 138 -1.58 -4.67 -1.43
C ILE A 138 -2.66 -5.69 -1.06
N GLY A 139 -3.90 -5.49 -1.56
CA GLY A 139 -5.02 -6.38 -1.24
C GLY A 139 -4.83 -7.78 -1.78
N THR A 140 -4.27 -7.91 -2.97
CA THR A 140 -3.95 -9.21 -3.58
C THR A 140 -2.81 -9.90 -2.83
N GLU A 141 -1.76 -9.18 -2.48
CA GLU A 141 -0.65 -9.73 -1.70
C GLU A 141 -1.08 -10.14 -0.29
N PHE A 142 -2.00 -9.38 0.34
CA PHE A 142 -2.62 -9.79 1.60
C PHE A 142 -3.44 -11.08 1.43
N ALA A 143 -4.30 -11.15 0.41
CA ALA A 143 -5.13 -12.33 0.16
C ALA A 143 -4.28 -13.58 -0.06
N ARG A 144 -3.19 -13.52 -0.84
CA ARG A 144 -2.25 -14.64 -1.05
C ARG A 144 -1.65 -15.14 0.25
N ARG A 145 -1.23 -14.24 1.15
CA ARG A 145 -0.67 -14.62 2.45
C ARG A 145 -1.73 -15.17 3.39
N ALA A 146 -2.93 -14.58 3.37
CA ALA A 146 -4.04 -15.03 4.21
C ALA A 146 -4.49 -16.45 3.88
N GLN A 147 -4.34 -16.94 2.64
CA GLN A 147 -4.64 -18.32 2.26
C GLN A 147 -3.89 -19.37 3.10
N ALA A 148 -2.68 -19.08 3.54
CA ALA A 148 -1.89 -19.97 4.38
C ALA A 148 -2.52 -20.26 5.75
N PHE A 149 -3.48 -19.43 6.18
CA PHE A 149 -4.26 -19.62 7.40
C PHE A 149 -5.55 -20.42 7.19
N HIS A 150 -5.80 -20.92 5.99
CA HIS A 150 -6.99 -21.70 5.62
C HIS A 150 -8.31 -21.01 6.00
N PRO A 151 -8.57 -19.79 5.55
CA PRO A 151 -9.87 -19.14 5.74
C PRO A 151 -10.97 -19.88 4.99
N ALA A 152 -12.23 -19.74 5.43
CA ALA A 152 -13.38 -20.33 4.73
C ALA A 152 -13.56 -19.72 3.34
N CYS A 153 -13.36 -18.41 3.20
CA CYS A 153 -13.33 -17.71 1.92
C CYS A 153 -12.59 -16.37 2.05
N ILE A 154 -12.06 -15.88 0.92
CA ILE A 154 -11.54 -14.53 0.77
C ILE A 154 -12.30 -13.86 -0.36
N THR A 155 -13.12 -12.88 -0.03
CA THR A 155 -13.92 -12.10 -0.97
C THR A 155 -13.24 -10.76 -1.25
N GLY A 156 -12.94 -10.48 -2.51
CA GLY A 156 -12.42 -9.19 -2.94
C GLY A 156 -13.55 -8.24 -3.34
N VAL A 157 -13.41 -6.96 -3.03
CA VAL A 157 -14.33 -5.91 -3.50
C VAL A 157 -13.50 -4.82 -4.17
N ARG A 158 -13.92 -4.38 -5.36
CA ARG A 158 -13.23 -3.33 -6.15
C ARG A 158 -14.21 -2.48 -6.94
N ARG A 159 -13.75 -1.33 -7.42
CA ARG A 159 -14.59 -0.38 -8.17
C ARG A 159 -15.15 -1.00 -9.45
N THR A 160 -14.29 -1.65 -10.23
CA THR A 160 -14.65 -2.28 -11.51
C THR A 160 -14.06 -3.68 -11.56
N VAL A 161 -14.91 -4.70 -11.69
CA VAL A 161 -14.47 -6.09 -11.85
C VAL A 161 -13.92 -6.27 -13.26
N ARG A 162 -12.63 -6.61 -13.37
CA ARG A 162 -11.95 -6.81 -14.67
C ARG A 162 -11.49 -8.25 -14.89
N SER A 163 -11.07 -8.94 -13.83
CA SER A 163 -10.56 -10.31 -13.89
C SER A 163 -10.68 -10.98 -12.53
N SER A 164 -10.72 -12.31 -12.51
CA SER A 164 -10.52 -13.11 -11.30
C SER A 164 -9.02 -13.20 -11.01
N ASP A 165 -8.66 -13.23 -9.72
CA ASP A 165 -7.30 -13.57 -9.25
C ASP A 165 -7.44 -14.77 -8.30
N PRO A 166 -6.60 -15.81 -8.44
CA PRO A 166 -6.69 -17.03 -7.63
C PRO A 166 -6.49 -16.80 -6.12
N ALA A 167 -6.01 -15.61 -5.74
CA ALA A 167 -5.94 -15.20 -4.34
C ALA A 167 -7.32 -15.01 -3.69
N PHE A 168 -8.38 -14.85 -4.49
CA PHE A 168 -9.74 -14.61 -4.01
C PHE A 168 -10.67 -15.75 -4.39
N THR A 169 -11.56 -16.11 -3.46
CA THR A 169 -12.68 -17.03 -3.73
C THR A 169 -13.69 -16.40 -4.70
N SER A 170 -13.93 -15.11 -4.55
CA SER A 170 -14.78 -14.29 -5.43
C SER A 170 -14.36 -12.84 -5.41
N ILE A 171 -14.65 -12.11 -6.51
CA ILE A 171 -14.45 -10.65 -6.60
C ILE A 171 -15.74 -10.00 -7.02
N HIS A 172 -16.17 -8.96 -6.32
CA HIS A 172 -17.40 -8.23 -6.51
C HIS A 172 -17.16 -6.75 -6.80
N ALA A 173 -18.14 -6.12 -7.43
CA ALA A 173 -18.13 -4.67 -7.59
C ALA A 173 -18.45 -3.97 -6.25
N ILE A 174 -17.99 -2.72 -6.08
CA ILE A 174 -18.25 -1.95 -4.86
C ILE A 174 -19.77 -1.74 -4.62
N ALA A 175 -20.58 -1.73 -5.68
CA ALA A 175 -22.03 -1.63 -5.57
C ALA A 175 -22.68 -2.85 -4.90
N GLU A 176 -21.97 -3.99 -4.84
CA GLU A 176 -22.44 -5.23 -4.20
C GLU A 176 -21.94 -5.37 -2.75
N LEU A 177 -21.25 -4.33 -2.22
CA LEU A 177 -20.60 -4.40 -0.91
C LEU A 177 -21.55 -4.90 0.19
N ASP A 178 -22.77 -4.38 0.26
CA ASP A 178 -23.73 -4.73 1.29
C ASP A 178 -24.14 -6.20 1.24
N SER A 179 -24.13 -6.81 0.06
CA SER A 179 -24.50 -8.22 -0.13
C SER A 179 -23.34 -9.17 0.23
N VAL A 180 -22.11 -8.72 0.11
CA VAL A 180 -20.90 -9.55 0.37
C VAL A 180 -20.29 -9.31 1.75
N CYS A 181 -20.58 -8.15 2.36
CA CYS A 181 -20.08 -7.78 3.68
C CYS A 181 -21.03 -8.26 4.78
N LEU A 182 -20.93 -9.54 5.15
CA LEU A 182 -21.80 -10.18 6.17
C LEU A 182 -21.53 -9.72 7.61
N LEU A 183 -20.76 -8.64 7.82
CA LEU A 183 -20.45 -8.13 9.17
C LEU A 183 -21.71 -7.68 9.94
N TYR A 184 -22.79 -7.32 9.23
CA TYR A 184 -24.06 -6.90 9.81
C TYR A 184 -25.14 -7.99 9.86
N THR A 185 -24.96 -9.13 9.19
CA THR A 185 -26.02 -10.14 9.04
C THR A 185 -25.78 -11.41 9.85
N SER A 186 -24.61 -11.57 10.49
CA SER A 186 -24.42 -12.65 11.46
C SER A 186 -24.80 -12.16 12.84
N PRO A 187 -25.88 -12.69 13.45
CA PRO A 187 -26.18 -12.37 14.83
C PRO A 187 -24.96 -12.68 15.70
N SER A 188 -24.52 -11.72 16.48
CA SER A 188 -23.50 -11.95 17.50
C SER A 188 -24.00 -13.03 18.45
N PRO A 189 -23.14 -13.93 18.97
CA PRO A 189 -23.57 -14.84 20.04
C PRO A 189 -24.20 -14.15 21.25
N ARG A 190 -24.05 -12.82 21.37
CA ARG A 190 -24.74 -11.98 22.37
C ARG A 190 -26.18 -11.63 22.01
N ASP A 191 -26.53 -11.69 20.72
CA ASP A 191 -27.90 -11.36 20.24
C ASP A 191 -28.82 -12.58 20.24
N MET A 192 -28.30 -13.74 20.62
CA MET A 192 -29.04 -15.02 20.74
C MET A 192 -29.43 -15.37 22.18
N ARG A 193 -29.48 -14.40 23.10
CA ARG A 193 -29.96 -14.59 24.47
C ARG A 193 -31.28 -13.88 24.70
#